data_2067c86967fbf0af4296355d0efd9d73
#
_entry.id   2067c86967fbf0af4296355d0efd9d73
#
_cell.length_a   1.000
_cell.length_b   1.000
_cell.length_c   1.000
_cell.angle_alpha   90.00
_cell.angle_beta   90.00
_cell.angle_gamma   90.00
#
_symmetry.space_group_name_H-M   'P 1'
#
loop_
_entity.id
_entity.type
_entity.pdbx_description
1 polymer ?
#
loop_
_entity_poly.entity_id
_entity_poly.type
_entity_poly.pdbx_seq_one_letter_code
_entity_poly.pdbx_strand_id
1 'polypeptide(L)'
;MDGTLVDSSITIVNAINHVRAKLDLSPLETDLILTKVNDPELNPAEFFYETEAFSSEQEAWFSDYYTQNHERELQLYGGIQELLERLKTSGYTLAIATNSYRGSTLESLGHLKIVDYFASIACYDDVGRGKPAPDMLEKNLEDTNLTSEETIFIGDSERDLMAAKSLKMDYLMVNWGFSDYEDAIHSVEILEKQIREL
;
A
#
# COMPACT_ATOMS: atom_id res chain seq x y z
N MET A 1 -0.37 -0.07 -2.51
CA MET A 1 -1.77 0.44 -2.62
C MET A 1 -1.87 1.74 -1.87
N ASP A 2 -1.91 1.67 -0.56
CA ASP A 2 -1.83 2.85 0.31
C ASP A 2 -0.52 3.59 0.04
N GLY A 3 -0.54 4.92 0.05
CA GLY A 3 0.60 5.77 -0.30
C GLY A 3 0.97 5.84 -1.79
N THR A 4 0.41 4.96 -2.61
CA THR A 4 0.70 4.87 -4.05
C THR A 4 -0.51 5.20 -4.91
N LEU A 5 -1.62 4.50 -4.72
CA LEU A 5 -2.89 4.71 -5.42
C LEU A 5 -3.89 5.46 -4.54
N VAL A 6 -3.90 5.09 -3.26
CA VAL A 6 -4.89 5.50 -2.26
C VAL A 6 -4.23 6.37 -1.21
N ASP A 7 -4.77 7.55 -1.01
CA ASP A 7 -4.49 8.37 0.17
C ASP A 7 -5.35 7.83 1.33
N SER A 8 -4.72 7.02 2.16
CA SER A 8 -5.28 6.47 3.40
C SER A 8 -4.66 7.10 4.66
N SER A 9 -3.94 8.20 4.51
CA SER A 9 -3.20 8.87 5.58
C SER A 9 -4.07 9.17 6.80
N ILE A 10 -5.22 9.75 6.58
CA ILE A 10 -6.18 10.11 7.65
C ILE A 10 -6.69 8.84 8.35
N THR A 11 -7.09 7.83 7.58
CA THR A 11 -7.65 6.59 8.14
C THR A 11 -6.61 5.83 8.96
N ILE A 12 -5.37 5.72 8.47
CA ILE A 12 -4.28 5.03 9.18
C ILE A 12 -3.96 5.76 10.50
N VAL A 13 -3.79 7.07 10.46
CA VAL A 13 -3.50 7.89 11.65
C VAL A 13 -4.60 7.74 12.69
N ASN A 14 -5.86 7.86 12.26
CA ASN A 14 -6.99 7.77 13.14
C ASN A 14 -7.18 6.34 13.70
N ALA A 15 -6.97 5.30 12.89
CA ALA A 15 -7.05 3.91 13.33
C ALA A 15 -5.97 3.58 14.38
N ILE A 16 -4.72 4.00 14.14
CA ILE A 16 -3.64 3.81 15.12
C ILE A 16 -3.99 4.53 16.44
N ASN A 17 -4.41 5.78 16.38
CA ASN A 17 -4.77 6.55 17.57
C ASN A 17 -6.04 6.02 18.25
N HIS A 18 -6.96 5.42 17.50
CA HIS A 18 -8.11 4.72 18.08
C HIS A 18 -7.68 3.51 18.94
N VAL A 19 -6.77 2.68 18.42
CA VAL A 19 -6.23 1.55 19.19
C VAL A 19 -5.45 2.05 20.41
N ARG A 20 -4.63 3.10 20.27
CA ARG A 20 -3.92 3.72 21.40
C ARG A 20 -4.86 4.17 22.50
N ALA A 21 -5.98 4.82 22.13
CA ALA A 21 -7.00 5.24 23.10
C ALA A 21 -7.64 4.06 23.83
N LYS A 22 -7.83 2.91 23.16
CA LYS A 22 -8.31 1.68 23.80
C LYS A 22 -7.30 1.08 24.80
N LEU A 23 -6.03 1.40 24.62
CA LEU A 23 -4.92 0.98 25.49
C LEU A 23 -4.57 2.03 26.56
N ASP A 24 -5.36 3.09 26.71
CA ASP A 24 -5.09 4.23 27.60
C ASP A 24 -3.74 4.94 27.29
N LEU A 25 -3.25 4.85 26.03
CA LEU A 25 -2.05 5.54 25.56
C LEU A 25 -2.40 6.88 24.94
N SER A 26 -1.50 7.86 25.10
CA SER A 26 -1.64 9.17 24.46
C SER A 26 -1.59 9.06 22.94
N PRO A 27 -2.35 9.88 22.19
CA PRO A 27 -2.26 9.90 20.73
C PRO A 27 -0.87 10.31 20.27
N LEU A 28 -0.46 9.78 19.10
CA LEU A 28 0.74 10.20 18.40
C LEU A 28 0.39 11.26 17.34
N GLU A 29 1.35 12.13 17.08
CA GLU A 29 1.25 13.15 16.03
C GLU A 29 1.19 12.51 14.64
N THR A 30 0.40 13.13 13.74
CA THR A 30 0.18 12.66 12.37
C THR A 30 1.49 12.38 11.62
N ASP A 31 2.40 13.37 11.59
CA ASP A 31 3.66 13.28 10.85
C ASP A 31 4.56 12.15 11.38
N LEU A 32 4.54 11.93 12.69
CA LEU A 32 5.28 10.84 13.31
C LEU A 32 4.74 9.48 12.86
N ILE A 33 3.42 9.30 12.85
CA ILE A 33 2.79 8.06 12.40
C ILE A 33 3.12 7.81 10.94
N LEU A 34 2.89 8.78 10.06
CA LEU A 34 3.10 8.63 8.62
C LEU A 34 4.56 8.33 8.26
N THR A 35 5.51 8.95 8.97
CA THR A 35 6.94 8.66 8.79
C THR A 35 7.30 7.23 9.22
N LYS A 36 6.63 6.70 10.26
CA LYS A 36 7.01 5.43 10.89
C LYS A 36 6.22 4.22 10.39
N VAL A 37 5.07 4.41 9.77
CA VAL A 37 4.21 3.30 9.33
C VAL A 37 4.87 2.42 8.26
N ASN A 38 5.76 2.98 7.46
CA ASN A 38 6.49 2.29 6.39
C ASN A 38 7.95 1.96 6.72
N ASP A 39 8.43 2.29 7.92
CA ASP A 39 9.80 2.02 8.35
C ASP A 39 10.06 0.49 8.41
N PRO A 40 10.94 -0.09 7.56
CA PRO A 40 11.14 -1.52 7.51
C PRO A 40 11.91 -2.10 8.72
N GLU A 41 12.63 -1.25 9.45
CA GLU A 41 13.42 -1.64 10.61
C GLU A 41 12.61 -1.58 11.91
N LEU A 42 11.43 -0.98 11.87
CA LEU A 42 10.59 -0.77 13.03
C LEU A 42 9.74 -2.01 13.34
N ASN A 43 9.67 -2.38 14.62
CA ASN A 43 8.58 -3.23 15.11
C ASN A 43 7.33 -2.34 15.34
N PRO A 44 6.31 -2.41 14.48
CA PRO A 44 5.17 -1.51 14.59
C PRO A 44 4.31 -1.75 15.86
N ALA A 45 4.26 -2.97 16.39
CA ALA A 45 3.53 -3.27 17.62
C ALA A 45 4.20 -2.58 18.82
N GLU A 46 5.52 -2.62 18.88
CA GLU A 46 6.29 -1.98 19.94
C GLU A 46 6.19 -0.45 19.85
N PHE A 47 6.39 0.09 18.66
CA PHE A 47 6.38 1.54 18.46
C PHE A 47 5.01 2.17 18.67
N PHE A 48 3.97 1.60 18.04
CA PHE A 48 2.64 2.20 18.08
C PHE A 48 1.85 1.82 19.34
N TYR A 49 2.08 0.64 19.93
CA TYR A 49 1.21 0.12 21.00
C TYR A 49 1.96 -0.35 22.25
N GLU A 50 3.29 -0.20 22.28
CA GLU A 50 4.13 -0.58 23.43
C GLU A 50 4.00 -2.09 23.76
N THR A 51 3.81 -2.95 22.74
CA THR A 51 3.66 -4.41 22.86
C THR A 51 4.66 -5.13 21.95
N GLU A 52 5.11 -6.33 22.33
CA GLU A 52 6.07 -7.11 21.53
C GLU A 52 5.49 -7.53 20.16
N ALA A 53 4.19 -7.79 20.13
CA ALA A 53 3.45 -8.18 18.93
C ALA A 53 2.01 -7.68 19.02
N PHE A 54 1.33 -7.59 17.87
CA PHE A 54 -0.10 -7.28 17.85
C PHE A 54 -0.91 -8.40 18.51
N SER A 55 -1.84 -8.02 19.36
CA SER A 55 -2.89 -8.95 19.83
C SER A 55 -4.04 -8.96 18.83
N SER A 56 -4.79 -10.08 18.81
CA SER A 56 -6.02 -10.17 17.99
C SER A 56 -7.05 -9.10 18.32
N GLU A 57 -7.04 -8.56 19.53
CA GLU A 57 -7.93 -7.48 19.96
C GLU A 57 -7.48 -6.13 19.35
N GLN A 58 -6.19 -5.84 19.32
CA GLN A 58 -5.63 -4.65 18.67
C GLN A 58 -5.88 -4.68 17.16
N GLU A 59 -5.68 -5.83 16.52
CA GLU A 59 -5.98 -6.02 15.09
C GLU A 59 -7.47 -5.80 14.81
N ALA A 60 -8.35 -6.33 15.65
CA ALA A 60 -9.79 -6.15 15.53
C ALA A 60 -10.20 -4.67 15.68
N TRP A 61 -9.69 -3.95 16.67
CA TRP A 61 -9.98 -2.52 16.85
C TRP A 61 -9.51 -1.66 15.68
N PHE A 62 -8.32 -1.98 15.14
CA PHE A 62 -7.80 -1.30 13.95
C PHE A 62 -8.70 -1.55 12.74
N SER A 63 -9.01 -2.83 12.48
CA SER A 63 -9.88 -3.25 11.36
C SER A 63 -11.29 -2.66 11.46
N ASP A 64 -11.88 -2.70 12.64
CA ASP A 64 -13.23 -2.14 12.89
C ASP A 64 -13.25 -0.64 12.62
N TYR A 65 -12.23 0.11 13.10
CA TYR A 65 -12.13 1.54 12.81
C TYR A 65 -12.01 1.79 11.32
N TYR A 66 -11.10 1.08 10.66
CA TYR A 66 -10.84 1.22 9.22
C TYR A 66 -12.12 0.97 8.41
N THR A 67 -12.79 -0.16 8.64
CA THR A 67 -14.04 -0.52 7.96
C THR A 67 -15.17 0.50 8.17
N GLN A 68 -15.29 1.07 9.37
CA GLN A 68 -16.35 2.04 9.67
C GLN A 68 -16.11 3.43 9.08
N ASN A 69 -14.85 3.79 8.77
CA ASN A 69 -14.48 5.16 8.42
C ASN A 69 -13.88 5.30 7.00
N HIS A 70 -13.45 4.22 6.36
CA HIS A 70 -12.78 4.27 5.07
C HIS A 70 -13.58 5.03 4.00
N GLU A 71 -14.90 4.86 3.91
CA GLU A 71 -15.74 5.55 2.93
C GLU A 71 -15.68 7.09 3.01
N ARG A 72 -15.32 7.64 4.17
CA ARG A 72 -15.23 9.09 4.39
C ARG A 72 -13.80 9.61 4.33
N GLU A 73 -12.84 8.75 4.56
CA GLU A 73 -11.44 9.11 4.80
C GLU A 73 -10.50 8.65 3.69
N LEU A 74 -10.92 7.68 2.84
CA LEU A 74 -10.12 7.24 1.70
C LEU A 74 -10.43 8.04 0.44
N GLN A 75 -9.39 8.35 -0.31
CA GLN A 75 -9.51 8.92 -1.65
C GLN A 75 -8.37 8.43 -2.54
N LEU A 76 -8.56 8.51 -3.86
CA LEU A 76 -7.46 8.30 -4.80
C LEU A 76 -6.57 9.54 -4.82
N TYR A 77 -5.27 9.35 -5.00
CA TYR A 77 -4.42 10.47 -5.38
C TYR A 77 -4.87 11.05 -6.72
N GLY A 78 -4.71 12.37 -6.88
CA GLY A 78 -5.16 13.07 -8.08
C GLY A 78 -4.57 12.48 -9.36
N GLY A 79 -5.42 12.16 -10.35
CA GLY A 79 -5.01 11.62 -11.65
C GLY A 79 -4.82 10.10 -11.69
N ILE A 80 -4.90 9.39 -10.56
CA ILE A 80 -4.72 7.92 -10.49
C ILE A 80 -5.81 7.18 -11.26
N GLN A 81 -7.06 7.57 -11.12
CA GLN A 81 -8.15 6.88 -11.82
C GLN A 81 -7.97 6.95 -13.34
N GLU A 82 -7.67 8.14 -13.84
CA GLU A 82 -7.42 8.36 -15.28
C GLU A 82 -6.17 7.63 -15.76
N LEU A 83 -5.11 7.54 -14.93
CA LEU A 83 -3.92 6.75 -15.24
C LEU A 83 -4.27 5.26 -15.39
N LEU A 84 -4.99 4.67 -14.44
CA LEU A 84 -5.41 3.26 -14.48
C LEU A 84 -6.23 2.96 -15.74
N GLU A 85 -7.16 3.85 -16.07
CA GLU A 85 -7.99 3.71 -17.28
C GLU A 85 -7.13 3.76 -18.56
N ARG A 86 -6.20 4.71 -18.68
CA ARG A 86 -5.30 4.82 -19.83
C ARG A 86 -4.36 3.64 -19.96
N LEU A 87 -3.79 3.15 -18.86
CA LEU A 87 -2.91 1.98 -18.87
C LEU A 87 -3.68 0.73 -19.31
N LYS A 88 -4.86 0.48 -18.74
CA LYS A 88 -5.71 -0.66 -19.12
C LYS A 88 -6.11 -0.60 -20.59
N THR A 89 -6.53 0.58 -21.09
CA THR A 89 -6.89 0.79 -22.50
C THR A 89 -5.69 0.61 -23.43
N SER A 90 -4.48 0.90 -22.97
CA SER A 90 -3.23 0.67 -23.72
C SER A 90 -2.74 -0.78 -23.68
N GLY A 91 -3.46 -1.68 -23.02
CA GLY A 91 -3.16 -3.11 -22.98
C GLY A 91 -2.25 -3.56 -21.84
N TYR A 92 -1.94 -2.68 -20.88
CA TYR A 92 -1.19 -3.09 -19.69
C TYR A 92 -2.03 -3.98 -18.78
N THR A 93 -1.40 -5.01 -18.23
CA THR A 93 -1.96 -5.84 -17.15
C THR A 93 -1.63 -5.18 -15.81
N LEU A 94 -2.65 -4.87 -15.01
CA LEU A 94 -2.48 -4.20 -13.72
C LEU A 94 -2.69 -5.21 -12.58
N ALA A 95 -1.84 -5.11 -11.55
CA ALA A 95 -1.93 -5.95 -10.35
C ALA A 95 -1.62 -5.13 -9.08
N ILE A 96 -2.10 -5.60 -7.94
CA ILE A 96 -1.83 -5.01 -6.62
C ILE A 96 -1.05 -5.98 -5.74
N ALA A 97 0.00 -5.47 -5.06
CA ALA A 97 0.67 -6.14 -3.95
C ALA A 97 0.62 -5.22 -2.72
N THR A 98 -0.11 -5.61 -1.67
CA THR A 98 -0.33 -4.78 -0.48
C THR A 98 -0.16 -5.57 0.82
N ASN A 99 0.45 -4.94 1.85
CA ASN A 99 0.50 -5.49 3.20
C ASN A 99 -0.85 -5.38 3.95
N SER A 100 -1.87 -4.81 3.32
CA SER A 100 -3.23 -4.80 3.87
C SER A 100 -3.89 -6.17 3.73
N TYR A 101 -4.85 -6.47 4.61
CA TYR A 101 -5.64 -7.71 4.54
C TYR A 101 -6.62 -7.66 3.36
N ARG A 102 -6.92 -8.81 2.78
CA ARG A 102 -7.79 -8.95 1.60
C ARG A 102 -9.17 -8.33 1.80
N GLY A 103 -9.79 -8.54 2.95
CA GLY A 103 -11.10 -7.98 3.26
C GLY A 103 -11.14 -6.46 3.10
N SER A 104 -10.28 -5.75 3.85
CA SER A 104 -10.17 -4.29 3.80
C SER A 104 -9.70 -3.77 2.44
N THR A 105 -8.81 -4.51 1.76
CA THR A 105 -8.34 -4.16 0.42
C THR A 105 -9.49 -4.14 -0.59
N LEU A 106 -10.28 -5.22 -0.68
CA LEU A 106 -11.39 -5.31 -1.63
C LEU A 106 -12.50 -4.29 -1.32
N GLU A 107 -12.77 -4.05 -0.04
CA GLU A 107 -13.73 -3.04 0.39
C GLU A 107 -13.28 -1.63 -0.04
N SER A 108 -12.02 -1.27 0.21
CA SER A 108 -11.45 0.03 -0.21
C SER A 108 -11.45 0.20 -1.74
N LEU A 109 -10.99 -0.80 -2.49
CA LEU A 109 -10.95 -0.75 -3.96
C LEU A 109 -12.37 -0.72 -4.56
N GLY A 110 -13.33 -1.42 -3.94
CA GLY A 110 -14.74 -1.41 -4.34
C GLY A 110 -15.38 -0.04 -4.09
N HIS A 111 -15.16 0.56 -2.92
CA HIS A 111 -15.60 1.91 -2.59
C HIS A 111 -15.06 2.95 -3.59
N LEU A 112 -13.76 2.88 -3.88
CA LEU A 112 -13.09 3.77 -4.84
C LEU A 112 -13.39 3.42 -6.31
N LYS A 113 -14.13 2.34 -6.58
CA LYS A 113 -14.56 1.88 -7.92
C LYS A 113 -13.38 1.58 -8.86
N ILE A 114 -12.28 1.06 -8.31
CA ILE A 114 -11.09 0.71 -9.10
C ILE A 114 -10.75 -0.78 -9.08
N VAL A 115 -11.50 -1.63 -8.37
CA VAL A 115 -11.21 -3.06 -8.26
C VAL A 115 -11.14 -3.75 -9.63
N ASP A 116 -12.00 -3.38 -10.58
CA ASP A 116 -12.11 -3.99 -11.90
C ASP A 116 -10.95 -3.63 -12.85
N TYR A 117 -10.04 -2.73 -12.45
CA TYR A 117 -8.84 -2.47 -13.24
C TYR A 117 -7.80 -3.57 -13.09
N PHE A 118 -7.79 -4.32 -12.00
CA PHE A 118 -6.72 -5.22 -11.62
C PHE A 118 -7.02 -6.68 -11.99
N ALA A 119 -6.07 -7.31 -12.67
CA ALA A 119 -6.12 -8.73 -13.04
C ALA A 119 -5.73 -9.65 -11.86
N SER A 120 -4.89 -9.16 -10.96
CA SER A 120 -4.50 -9.86 -9.72
C SER A 120 -4.40 -8.88 -8.56
N ILE A 121 -4.76 -9.35 -7.36
CA ILE A 121 -4.64 -8.61 -6.11
C ILE A 121 -4.05 -9.57 -5.08
N ALA A 122 -2.80 -9.33 -4.66
CA ALA A 122 -2.11 -10.07 -3.62
C ALA A 122 -2.05 -9.26 -2.33
N CYS A 123 -2.63 -9.80 -1.27
CA CYS A 123 -2.74 -9.19 0.06
C CYS A 123 -1.86 -9.93 1.08
N TYR A 124 -1.67 -9.34 2.26
CA TYR A 124 -0.85 -9.93 3.32
C TYR A 124 -1.29 -11.36 3.70
N ASP A 125 -2.58 -11.58 3.83
CA ASP A 125 -3.19 -12.85 4.22
C ASP A 125 -3.31 -13.89 3.07
N ASP A 126 -2.92 -13.52 1.86
CA ASP A 126 -2.85 -14.47 0.71
C ASP A 126 -1.50 -15.20 0.65
N VAL A 127 -0.50 -14.73 1.39
CA VAL A 127 0.90 -15.19 1.28
C VAL A 127 1.49 -15.51 2.66
N GLY A 128 2.67 -16.11 2.68
CA GLY A 128 3.36 -16.45 3.94
C GLY A 128 4.04 -15.26 4.61
N ARG A 129 4.48 -14.29 3.81
CA ARG A 129 5.25 -13.14 4.27
C ARG A 129 4.89 -11.89 3.49
N GLY A 130 4.62 -10.80 4.20
CA GLY A 130 4.41 -9.48 3.61
C GLY A 130 5.70 -8.80 3.15
N LYS A 131 5.59 -7.71 2.36
CA LYS A 131 6.72 -6.86 1.99
C LYS A 131 7.49 -6.40 3.24
N PRO A 132 8.82 -6.48 3.24
CA PRO A 132 9.75 -6.50 2.10
C PRO A 132 10.01 -7.89 1.47
N ALA A 133 9.35 -8.98 1.90
CA ALA A 133 9.44 -10.24 1.19
C ALA A 133 8.74 -10.17 -0.18
N PRO A 134 9.22 -10.90 -1.21
CA PRO A 134 8.69 -10.82 -2.57
C PRO A 134 7.39 -11.61 -2.79
N ASP A 135 6.92 -12.37 -1.82
CA ASP A 135 5.86 -13.38 -1.95
C ASP A 135 4.59 -12.88 -2.67
N MET A 136 4.17 -11.63 -2.42
CA MET A 136 3.02 -11.05 -3.11
C MET A 136 3.30 -10.69 -4.57
N LEU A 137 4.54 -10.28 -4.88
CA LEU A 137 4.95 -10.02 -6.27
C LEU A 137 5.03 -11.35 -7.04
N GLU A 138 5.62 -12.40 -6.46
CA GLU A 138 5.66 -13.75 -7.03
C GLU A 138 4.25 -14.26 -7.33
N LYS A 139 3.32 -14.10 -6.37
CA LYS A 139 1.92 -14.46 -6.58
C LYS A 139 1.29 -13.70 -7.75
N ASN A 140 1.52 -12.40 -7.85
CA ASN A 140 0.98 -11.61 -8.97
C ASN A 140 1.58 -12.04 -10.32
N LEU A 141 2.88 -12.35 -10.38
CA LEU A 141 3.51 -12.87 -11.60
C LEU A 141 2.91 -14.22 -12.01
N GLU A 142 2.68 -15.11 -11.04
CA GLU A 142 2.00 -16.40 -11.29
C GLU A 142 0.57 -16.20 -11.80
N ASP A 143 -0.24 -15.39 -11.11
CA ASP A 143 -1.65 -15.14 -11.46
C ASP A 143 -1.81 -14.49 -12.85
N THR A 144 -0.86 -13.65 -13.25
CA THR A 144 -0.87 -12.95 -14.55
C THR A 144 -0.11 -13.68 -15.65
N ASN A 145 0.65 -14.71 -15.30
CA ASN A 145 1.55 -15.44 -16.20
C ASN A 145 2.58 -14.53 -16.89
N LEU A 146 3.11 -13.56 -16.14
CA LEU A 146 4.17 -12.65 -16.57
C LEU A 146 5.47 -12.93 -15.82
N THR A 147 6.60 -12.43 -16.37
CA THR A 147 7.92 -12.52 -15.75
C THR A 147 8.32 -11.20 -15.07
N SER A 148 9.37 -11.23 -14.25
CA SER A 148 9.90 -10.01 -13.61
C SER A 148 10.40 -8.99 -14.63
N GLU A 149 10.98 -9.46 -15.75
CA GLU A 149 11.50 -8.61 -16.83
C GLU A 149 10.39 -7.92 -17.65
N GLU A 150 9.18 -8.47 -17.62
CA GLU A 150 7.99 -7.92 -18.30
C GLU A 150 7.16 -7.01 -17.37
N THR A 151 7.59 -6.87 -16.11
CA THR A 151 6.79 -6.23 -15.08
C THR A 151 7.59 -5.13 -14.36
N ILE A 152 6.92 -4.04 -14.06
CA ILE A 152 7.45 -2.98 -13.21
C ILE A 152 6.63 -2.89 -11.93
N PHE A 153 7.30 -2.74 -10.79
CA PHE A 153 6.62 -2.47 -9.53
C PHE A 153 6.68 -0.98 -9.19
N ILE A 154 5.56 -0.42 -8.78
CA ILE A 154 5.41 1.00 -8.40
C ILE A 154 4.99 1.04 -6.95
N GLY A 155 5.70 1.79 -6.13
CA GLY A 155 5.43 1.90 -4.70
C GLY A 155 6.03 3.16 -4.09
N ASP A 156 5.72 3.41 -2.83
CA ASP A 156 6.12 4.61 -2.09
C ASP A 156 7.08 4.33 -0.94
N SER A 157 7.55 3.08 -0.76
CA SER A 157 8.34 2.70 0.40
C SER A 157 9.57 1.85 0.07
N GLU A 158 10.55 1.85 1.00
CA GLU A 158 11.71 0.96 0.92
C GLU A 158 11.30 -0.53 0.97
N ARG A 159 10.21 -0.88 1.64
CA ARG A 159 9.68 -2.25 1.64
C ARG A 159 9.29 -2.70 0.24
N ASP A 160 8.72 -1.81 -0.55
CA ASP A 160 8.37 -2.06 -1.95
C ASP A 160 9.61 -2.25 -2.80
N LEU A 161 10.58 -1.34 -2.67
CA LEU A 161 11.87 -1.42 -3.37
C LEU A 161 12.62 -2.72 -3.05
N MET A 162 12.66 -3.13 -1.77
CA MET A 162 13.33 -4.37 -1.36
C MET A 162 12.66 -5.61 -1.95
N ALA A 163 11.31 -5.64 -1.97
CA ALA A 163 10.56 -6.73 -2.59
C ALA A 163 10.85 -6.83 -4.09
N ALA A 164 10.81 -5.72 -4.84
CA ALA A 164 11.14 -5.68 -6.27
C ALA A 164 12.59 -6.11 -6.55
N LYS A 165 13.56 -5.59 -5.79
CA LYS A 165 14.98 -5.96 -5.91
C LYS A 165 15.22 -7.44 -5.72
N SER A 166 14.48 -8.11 -4.83
CA SER A 166 14.62 -9.55 -4.59
C SER A 166 14.31 -10.39 -5.82
N LEU A 167 13.44 -9.89 -6.71
CA LEU A 167 13.06 -10.52 -7.97
C LEU A 167 13.77 -9.93 -9.19
N LYS A 168 14.69 -8.99 -9.00
CA LYS A 168 15.32 -8.19 -10.07
C LYS A 168 14.28 -7.49 -10.97
N MET A 169 13.12 -7.15 -10.40
CA MET A 169 12.06 -6.44 -11.06
C MET A 169 12.37 -4.94 -11.09
N ASP A 170 12.07 -4.27 -12.19
CA ASP A 170 12.16 -2.82 -12.28
C ASP A 170 11.22 -2.15 -11.27
N TYR A 171 11.66 -1.02 -10.71
CA TYR A 171 10.94 -0.33 -9.66
C TYR A 171 10.91 1.18 -9.90
N LEU A 172 9.73 1.79 -9.73
CA LEU A 172 9.56 3.23 -9.70
C LEU A 172 9.05 3.67 -8.31
N MET A 173 9.83 4.52 -7.64
CA MET A 173 9.47 5.14 -6.37
C MET A 173 8.59 6.36 -6.64
N VAL A 174 7.43 6.46 -5.97
CA VAL A 174 6.58 7.64 -5.99
C VAL A 174 6.64 8.39 -4.67
N ASN A 175 6.41 9.72 -4.71
CA ASN A 175 6.59 10.63 -3.58
C ASN A 175 5.38 11.56 -3.38
N TRP A 176 4.19 10.99 -3.37
CA TRP A 176 2.97 11.71 -2.96
C TRP A 176 2.22 11.00 -1.83
N GLY A 177 2.81 9.89 -1.32
CA GLY A 177 2.28 9.10 -0.22
C GLY A 177 2.84 9.49 1.15
N PHE A 178 3.33 8.49 1.88
CA PHE A 178 3.78 8.66 3.25
C PHE A 178 5.30 8.90 3.39
N SER A 179 6.04 8.84 2.30
CA SER A 179 7.49 8.95 2.29
C SER A 179 7.94 10.17 1.50
N ASP A 180 9.09 10.72 1.84
CA ASP A 180 9.70 11.87 1.17
C ASP A 180 11.11 11.48 0.67
N TYR A 181 11.16 10.88 -0.53
CA TYR A 181 12.42 10.51 -1.19
C TYR A 181 12.76 11.55 -2.26
N GLU A 182 13.94 12.16 -2.16
CA GLU A 182 14.37 13.28 -3.02
C GLU A 182 14.35 12.92 -4.52
N ASP A 183 14.73 11.69 -4.87
CA ASP A 183 14.81 11.22 -6.26
C ASP A 183 13.53 10.49 -6.75
N ALA A 184 12.44 10.51 -5.97
CA ALA A 184 11.20 9.83 -6.34
C ALA A 184 10.34 10.66 -7.31
N ILE A 185 9.40 9.99 -7.95
CA ILE A 185 8.47 10.60 -8.91
C ILE A 185 7.41 11.40 -8.15
N HIS A 186 7.28 12.69 -8.46
CA HIS A 186 6.41 13.62 -7.74
C HIS A 186 5.04 13.87 -8.41
N SER A 187 4.79 13.32 -9.60
CA SER A 187 3.49 13.48 -10.25
C SER A 187 3.09 12.27 -11.10
N VAL A 188 1.77 12.09 -11.21
CA VAL A 188 1.17 11.00 -12.00
C VAL A 188 1.53 11.12 -13.49
N GLU A 189 1.67 12.34 -14.02
CA GLU A 189 2.06 12.57 -15.41
C GLU A 189 3.50 12.11 -15.69
N ILE A 190 4.42 12.37 -14.75
CA ILE A 190 5.82 11.90 -14.86
C ILE A 190 5.85 10.38 -14.74
N LEU A 191 5.09 9.81 -13.82
CA LEU A 191 4.96 8.35 -13.66
C LEU A 191 4.49 7.71 -14.97
N GLU A 192 3.39 8.19 -15.56
CA GLU A 192 2.88 7.65 -16.82
C GLU A 192 3.91 7.71 -17.96
N LYS A 193 4.64 8.83 -18.04
CA LYS A 193 5.70 8.98 -19.03
C LYS A 193 6.79 7.93 -18.84
N GLN A 194 7.26 7.72 -17.63
CA GLN A 194 8.31 6.73 -17.34
C GLN A 194 7.84 5.30 -17.62
N ILE A 195 6.60 4.93 -17.27
CA ILE A 195 6.02 3.62 -17.59
C ILE A 195 6.03 3.35 -19.10
N ARG A 196 5.81 4.37 -19.92
CA ARG A 196 5.75 4.24 -21.39
C ARG A 196 7.13 4.22 -22.07
N GLU A 197 8.18 4.63 -21.37
CA GLU A 197 9.56 4.68 -21.86
C GLU A 197 10.33 3.39 -21.54
N LEU A 198 9.78 2.50 -20.69
CA LEU A 198 10.31 1.18 -20.35
C LEU A 198 9.79 0.11 -21.31
#